data_a549e42500376787e9e74bafb8a20c38
#
_entry.id   a549e42500376787e9e74bafb8a20c38
#
_cell.length_a   1.000
_cell.length_b   1.000
_cell.length_c   1.000
_cell.angle_alpha   90.00
_cell.angle_beta   90.00
_cell.angle_gamma   90.00
#
_symmetry.space_group_name_H-M   'P 1'
#
loop_
_entity.id
_entity.type
_entity.pdbx_description
1 polymer ?
#
loop_
_entity_poly.entity_id
_entity_poly.type
_entity_poly.pdbx_seq_one_letter_code
_entity_poly.pdbx_strand_id
1 'polypeptide(L)'
;MADKMWGSEPFWGLGYEWDPDWFYTERQKELRALLIELCEKELRANAKRSDDELLYPRRNLEVLGEHGFLALTVPEEYGGLGENHVAYAMTCETVARYGCASTAMCYVMHMGAVNAIMLRPTPELIDRYIRPLGSGKIGTLSYSDPETGSHFWYPISSGAERMNGGFKVRKKASWTTSAGFADFYVVQTTSPDFSGYDDLSVFVIDGEHVEAQPALWDALGLRGNQSGPLEVPDIEISGDQIVGPVGDGAASNDESVDPWFLIGSSSVWNGIAMGAIDIGKRHTTRKRHVDVGLRVADYPTIQDYVGEAVIDTNASRVFVHSVADAMDRATENNTKQLAPGEFARADFLHWAWQIKFAAAKNVARVVDKMLHACGGSGYKRDMELERYLRDAKAGWVMGPTNEVLRQFVGKAVLLGFEVLDYWNQTFNRRAVENEVKKLDPAAKRELAEQLMTQADEDEAKKAQPAKA
;
A
#
# COMPACT_ATOMS: atom_id res chain seq x y z
N MET A 1 -0.44 1.03 35.83
CA MET A 1 -1.52 2.04 35.70
C MET A 1 -0.84 3.35 35.41
N ALA A 2 -1.09 3.97 34.29
CA ALA A 2 -0.71 5.35 34.08
C ALA A 2 -1.36 6.17 35.20
N ASP A 3 -0.59 7.00 35.88
CA ASP A 3 -1.16 7.94 36.83
C ASP A 3 -2.23 8.72 36.09
N LYS A 4 -3.49 8.47 36.44
CA LYS A 4 -4.61 9.22 35.94
C LYS A 4 -4.38 10.66 36.34
N MET A 5 -4.07 11.48 35.35
CA MET A 5 -3.98 12.90 35.54
C MET A 5 -5.39 13.50 35.72
N TRP A 6 -5.47 14.77 35.78
CA TRP A 6 -6.68 15.55 35.69
C TRP A 6 -7.70 14.85 34.76
N GLY A 7 -8.87 14.52 35.25
CA GLY A 7 -9.86 13.82 34.47
C GLY A 7 -9.79 12.29 34.58
N SER A 8 -9.33 11.74 35.70
CA SER A 8 -9.39 10.30 35.95
C SER A 8 -10.81 9.73 35.86
N GLU A 9 -11.81 10.55 36.05
CA GLU A 9 -13.20 10.32 35.71
C GLU A 9 -13.58 11.17 34.51
N PRO A 10 -14.57 10.78 33.71
CA PRO A 10 -15.04 11.58 32.59
C PRO A 10 -15.39 13.00 33.07
N PHE A 11 -14.70 13.99 32.48
CA PHE A 11 -14.99 15.38 32.75
C PHE A 11 -15.94 15.90 31.67
N TRP A 12 -17.10 16.38 32.07
CA TRP A 12 -18.19 16.72 31.13
C TRP A 12 -18.64 15.56 30.22
N GLY A 13 -18.46 14.31 30.65
CA GLY A 13 -18.76 13.13 29.84
C GLY A 13 -17.76 12.87 28.71
N LEU A 14 -16.61 13.56 28.71
CA LEU A 14 -15.56 13.33 27.74
C LEU A 14 -14.72 12.12 28.14
N GLY A 15 -14.44 11.24 27.19
CA GLY A 15 -13.48 10.17 27.34
C GLY A 15 -12.09 10.72 27.59
N TYR A 16 -11.27 9.92 28.25
CA TYR A 16 -9.90 10.29 28.64
C TYR A 16 -8.85 9.85 27.63
N GLU A 17 -9.19 8.87 26.81
CA GLU A 17 -8.28 8.31 25.84
C GLU A 17 -8.03 9.32 24.71
N TRP A 18 -6.75 9.54 24.37
CA TRP A 18 -6.42 10.42 23.26
C TRP A 18 -6.48 9.73 21.90
N ASP A 19 -6.50 8.40 21.87
CA ASP A 19 -6.57 7.54 20.69
C ASP A 19 -7.88 6.72 20.68
N PRO A 20 -8.97 7.29 20.18
CA PRO A 20 -10.28 6.66 20.23
C PRO A 20 -10.34 5.33 19.47
N ASP A 21 -11.17 4.42 19.98
CA ASP A 21 -11.40 3.08 19.44
C ASP A 21 -12.88 2.78 19.14
N TRP A 22 -13.75 3.79 19.20
CA TRP A 22 -15.19 3.61 19.02
C TRP A 22 -15.63 3.09 17.65
N PHE A 23 -14.74 3.11 16.66
CA PHE A 23 -15.00 2.55 15.33
C PHE A 23 -14.67 1.07 15.22
N TYR A 24 -14.14 0.44 16.28
CA TYR A 24 -13.86 -0.99 16.30
C TYR A 24 -14.99 -1.78 16.94
N THR A 25 -15.32 -2.95 16.37
CA THR A 25 -16.17 -3.96 17.02
C THR A 25 -15.43 -4.56 18.23
N GLU A 26 -16.15 -5.24 19.11
CA GLU A 26 -15.51 -5.91 20.28
C GLU A 26 -14.50 -6.96 19.82
N ARG A 27 -14.79 -7.74 18.77
CA ARG A 27 -13.82 -8.69 18.17
C ARG A 27 -12.57 -7.97 17.67
N GLN A 28 -12.69 -6.84 17.01
CA GLN A 28 -11.56 -6.06 16.55
C GLN A 28 -10.74 -5.46 17.69
N LYS A 29 -11.39 -5.08 18.80
CA LYS A 29 -10.68 -4.65 20.01
C LYS A 29 -9.88 -5.79 20.65
N GLU A 30 -10.43 -7.01 20.67
CA GLU A 30 -9.72 -8.21 21.14
C GLU A 30 -8.52 -8.53 20.23
N LEU A 31 -8.69 -8.51 18.92
CA LEU A 31 -7.61 -8.68 17.96
C LEU A 31 -6.52 -7.60 18.12
N ARG A 32 -6.93 -6.34 18.33
CA ARG A 32 -5.99 -5.24 18.58
C ARG A 32 -5.20 -5.46 19.87
N ALA A 33 -5.84 -5.90 20.93
CA ALA A 33 -5.18 -6.17 22.21
C ALA A 33 -4.13 -7.30 22.08
N LEU A 34 -4.50 -8.41 21.42
CA LEU A 34 -3.56 -9.47 21.09
C LEU A 34 -2.38 -8.95 20.24
N LEU A 35 -2.66 -8.16 19.23
CA LEU A 35 -1.64 -7.62 18.33
C LEU A 35 -0.68 -6.68 19.06
N ILE A 36 -1.17 -5.84 20.00
CA ILE A 36 -0.32 -5.00 20.85
C ILE A 36 0.63 -5.87 21.65
N GLU A 37 0.12 -6.94 22.29
CA GLU A 37 0.93 -7.89 23.05
C GLU A 37 2.04 -8.52 22.20
N LEU A 38 1.73 -9.00 21.00
CA LEU A 38 2.69 -9.56 20.05
C LEU A 38 3.74 -8.51 19.62
N CYS A 39 3.29 -7.29 19.34
CA CYS A 39 4.18 -6.20 18.98
C CYS A 39 5.19 -5.90 20.09
N GLU A 40 4.74 -5.79 21.32
CA GLU A 40 5.61 -5.45 22.47
C GLU A 40 6.57 -6.60 22.86
N LYS A 41 6.12 -7.84 22.77
CA LYS A 41 6.93 -9.01 23.14
C LYS A 41 7.94 -9.43 22.08
N GLU A 42 7.56 -9.39 20.81
CA GLU A 42 8.34 -9.98 19.73
C GLU A 42 8.73 -8.98 18.62
N LEU A 43 7.77 -8.26 18.03
CA LEU A 43 8.02 -7.49 16.82
C LEU A 43 8.93 -6.28 17.07
N ARG A 44 8.74 -5.58 18.19
CA ARG A 44 9.49 -4.37 18.53
C ARG A 44 10.99 -4.63 18.70
N ALA A 45 11.37 -5.80 19.21
CA ALA A 45 12.77 -6.16 19.42
C ALA A 45 13.58 -6.11 18.11
N ASN A 46 12.95 -6.38 16.97
CA ASN A 46 13.58 -6.39 15.66
C ASN A 46 13.59 -5.02 14.96
N ALA A 47 12.84 -4.03 15.47
CA ALA A 47 12.71 -2.73 14.80
C ALA A 47 14.07 -2.01 14.62
N LYS A 48 14.92 -2.02 15.65
CA LYS A 48 16.26 -1.42 15.59
C LYS A 48 17.18 -2.19 14.64
N ARG A 49 17.14 -3.53 14.65
CA ARG A 49 17.96 -4.36 13.77
C ARG A 49 17.52 -4.23 12.32
N SER A 50 16.23 -4.16 12.05
CA SER A 50 15.69 -3.91 10.71
C SER A 50 16.22 -2.60 10.13
N ASP A 51 16.41 -1.57 10.95
CA ASP A 51 16.98 -0.29 10.53
C ASP A 51 18.51 -0.32 10.43
N ASP A 52 19.21 -0.73 11.49
CA ASP A 52 20.67 -0.64 11.58
C ASP A 52 21.39 -1.68 10.70
N GLU A 53 20.85 -2.90 10.63
CA GLU A 53 21.46 -4.04 9.95
C GLU A 53 20.79 -4.33 8.58
N LEU A 54 19.81 -3.52 8.16
CA LEU A 54 18.97 -3.78 6.97
C LEU A 54 18.29 -5.16 7.03
N LEU A 55 17.99 -5.64 8.23
CA LEU A 55 17.44 -6.98 8.43
C LEU A 55 15.97 -7.03 8.00
N TYR A 56 15.66 -7.90 7.04
CA TYR A 56 14.29 -8.20 6.66
C TYR A 56 13.52 -8.81 7.85
N PRO A 57 12.33 -8.32 8.19
CA PRO A 57 11.62 -8.72 9.40
C PRO A 57 10.83 -10.04 9.21
N ARG A 58 11.46 -11.08 8.64
CA ARG A 58 10.81 -12.38 8.35
C ARG A 58 10.12 -12.95 9.57
N ARG A 59 10.82 -13.03 10.72
CA ARG A 59 10.24 -13.57 11.95
C ARG A 59 9.00 -12.80 12.42
N ASN A 60 8.98 -11.48 12.25
CA ASN A 60 7.83 -10.67 12.62
C ASN A 60 6.59 -11.04 11.80
N LEU A 61 6.78 -11.27 10.49
CA LEU A 61 5.68 -11.68 9.60
C LEU A 61 5.23 -13.11 9.92
N GLU A 62 6.14 -14.03 10.25
CA GLU A 62 5.80 -15.37 10.70
C GLU A 62 4.95 -15.36 11.98
N VAL A 63 5.31 -14.52 12.97
CA VAL A 63 4.50 -14.33 14.18
C VAL A 63 3.10 -13.83 13.85
N LEU A 64 2.98 -12.89 12.92
CA LEU A 64 1.66 -12.45 12.44
C LEU A 64 0.89 -13.60 11.78
N GLY A 65 1.56 -14.47 11.01
CA GLY A 65 0.97 -15.66 10.39
C GLY A 65 0.50 -16.70 11.40
N GLU A 66 1.30 -17.01 12.41
CA GLU A 66 0.98 -17.94 13.51
C GLU A 66 -0.32 -17.55 14.24
N HIS A 67 -0.69 -16.25 14.21
CA HIS A 67 -1.90 -15.70 14.83
C HIS A 67 -2.98 -15.29 13.81
N GLY A 68 -2.86 -15.72 12.55
CA GLY A 68 -3.86 -15.52 11.50
C GLY A 68 -3.83 -14.16 10.81
N PHE A 69 -2.99 -13.22 11.25
CA PHE A 69 -2.97 -11.87 10.67
C PHE A 69 -2.50 -11.83 9.20
N LEU A 70 -1.69 -12.78 8.73
CA LEU A 70 -1.33 -12.86 7.30
C LEU A 70 -2.53 -13.22 6.40
N ALA A 71 -3.59 -13.78 6.98
CA ALA A 71 -4.84 -14.09 6.29
C ALA A 71 -6.03 -13.30 6.89
N LEU A 72 -5.78 -12.10 7.42
CA LEU A 72 -6.77 -11.30 8.17
C LEU A 72 -8.09 -11.14 7.41
N THR A 73 -8.04 -10.80 6.14
CA THR A 73 -9.21 -10.49 5.30
C THR A 73 -9.70 -11.68 4.47
N VAL A 74 -9.03 -12.81 4.57
CA VAL A 74 -9.40 -14.05 3.89
C VAL A 74 -10.59 -14.69 4.63
N PRO A 75 -11.61 -15.19 3.92
CA PRO A 75 -12.72 -15.93 4.53
C PRO A 75 -12.28 -17.09 5.40
N GLU A 76 -13.03 -17.40 6.46
CA GLU A 76 -12.71 -18.48 7.38
C GLU A 76 -12.68 -19.86 6.69
N GLU A 77 -13.47 -20.08 5.65
CA GLU A 77 -13.46 -21.31 4.84
C GLU A 77 -12.11 -21.58 4.15
N TYR A 78 -11.31 -20.55 3.92
CA TYR A 78 -9.97 -20.66 3.36
C TYR A 78 -8.86 -20.53 4.41
N GLY A 79 -9.24 -20.48 5.70
CA GLY A 79 -8.30 -20.43 6.81
C GLY A 79 -7.92 -19.04 7.28
N GLY A 80 -8.65 -18.00 6.88
CA GLY A 80 -8.46 -16.62 7.31
C GLY A 80 -9.29 -16.25 8.53
N LEU A 81 -9.23 -14.97 8.94
CA LEU A 81 -10.00 -14.41 10.03
C LEU A 81 -11.33 -13.78 9.59
N GLY A 82 -11.56 -13.63 8.28
CA GLY A 82 -12.80 -13.06 7.72
C GLY A 82 -13.05 -11.61 8.08
N GLU A 83 -11.98 -10.85 8.36
CA GLU A 83 -12.06 -9.45 8.76
C GLU A 83 -12.12 -8.50 7.55
N ASN A 84 -12.39 -7.24 7.82
CA ASN A 84 -12.73 -6.20 6.87
C ASN A 84 -11.64 -5.12 6.75
N HIS A 85 -11.93 -4.02 6.00
CA HIS A 85 -11.00 -2.90 5.76
C HIS A 85 -10.70 -2.14 7.05
N VAL A 86 -11.65 -1.97 7.96
CA VAL A 86 -11.44 -1.32 9.26
C VAL A 86 -10.47 -2.13 10.11
N ALA A 87 -10.62 -3.44 10.19
CA ALA A 87 -9.68 -4.33 10.91
C ALA A 87 -8.28 -4.31 10.28
N TYR A 88 -8.20 -4.26 8.96
CA TYR A 88 -6.93 -4.13 8.25
C TYR A 88 -6.23 -2.80 8.56
N ALA A 89 -6.96 -1.68 8.52
CA ALA A 89 -6.42 -0.37 8.90
C ALA A 89 -5.91 -0.37 10.34
N MET A 90 -6.69 -0.92 11.27
CA MET A 90 -6.31 -1.12 12.68
C MET A 90 -5.01 -1.93 12.82
N THR A 91 -4.89 -3.03 12.07
CA THR A 91 -3.72 -3.91 12.12
C THR A 91 -2.46 -3.17 11.65
N CYS A 92 -2.52 -2.49 10.51
CA CYS A 92 -1.39 -1.71 9.96
C CYS A 92 -0.95 -0.60 10.94
N GLU A 93 -1.91 0.15 11.51
CA GLU A 93 -1.66 1.20 12.49
C GLU A 93 -0.99 0.64 13.76
N THR A 94 -1.51 -0.49 14.27
CA THR A 94 -1.03 -1.10 15.52
C THR A 94 0.39 -1.63 15.37
N VAL A 95 0.70 -2.35 14.27
CA VAL A 95 2.04 -2.86 14.00
C VAL A 95 3.05 -1.72 13.84
N ALA A 96 2.68 -0.64 13.17
CA ALA A 96 3.55 0.52 12.99
C ALA A 96 3.81 1.28 14.30
N ARG A 97 2.79 1.41 15.17
CA ARG A 97 2.88 2.12 16.45
C ARG A 97 3.67 1.36 17.51
N TYR A 98 3.33 0.09 17.72
CA TYR A 98 3.85 -0.71 18.84
C TYR A 98 4.99 -1.64 18.44
N GLY A 99 5.09 -2.00 17.17
CA GLY A 99 6.06 -2.95 16.63
C GLY A 99 7.17 -2.29 15.81
N CYS A 100 7.09 -2.44 14.49
CA CYS A 100 8.13 -2.01 13.55
C CYS A 100 7.50 -1.48 12.25
N ALA A 101 7.87 -0.28 11.83
CA ALA A 101 7.36 0.34 10.61
C ALA A 101 7.70 -0.46 9.34
N SER A 102 8.91 -1.04 9.25
CA SER A 102 9.28 -1.92 8.13
C SER A 102 8.42 -3.18 8.08
N THR A 103 8.13 -3.80 9.23
CA THR A 103 7.19 -4.95 9.30
C THR A 103 5.80 -4.54 8.83
N ALA A 104 5.30 -3.39 9.30
CA ALA A 104 3.99 -2.88 8.91
C ALA A 104 3.89 -2.66 7.39
N MET A 105 4.94 -2.11 6.76
CA MET A 105 4.95 -1.90 5.32
C MET A 105 5.07 -3.21 4.53
N CYS A 106 5.87 -4.19 4.98
CA CYS A 106 5.89 -5.54 4.40
C CYS A 106 4.50 -6.20 4.49
N TYR A 107 3.81 -6.02 5.62
CA TYR A 107 2.46 -6.51 5.82
C TYR A 107 1.45 -5.85 4.87
N VAL A 108 1.56 -4.54 4.63
CA VAL A 108 0.72 -3.84 3.64
C VAL A 108 0.85 -4.45 2.25
N MET A 109 2.09 -4.70 1.80
CA MET A 109 2.33 -5.29 0.48
C MET A 109 1.89 -6.75 0.40
N HIS A 110 2.03 -7.50 1.49
CA HIS A 110 1.51 -8.85 1.62
C HIS A 110 -0.01 -8.88 1.47
N MET A 111 -0.72 -8.05 2.24
CA MET A 111 -2.19 -7.99 2.19
C MET A 111 -2.71 -7.49 0.83
N GLY A 112 -1.98 -6.59 0.18
CA GLY A 112 -2.27 -6.20 -1.20
C GLY A 112 -2.19 -7.38 -2.16
N ALA A 113 -1.16 -8.23 -2.04
CA ALA A 113 -1.02 -9.45 -2.86
C ALA A 113 -2.13 -10.47 -2.56
N VAL A 114 -2.44 -10.69 -1.29
CA VAL A 114 -3.53 -11.59 -0.86
C VAL A 114 -4.87 -11.12 -1.43
N ASN A 115 -5.20 -9.84 -1.28
CA ASN A 115 -6.48 -9.30 -1.73
C ASN A 115 -6.57 -9.18 -3.26
N ALA A 116 -5.44 -9.05 -3.98
CA ALA A 116 -5.43 -9.16 -5.42
C ALA A 116 -5.85 -10.57 -5.87
N ILE A 117 -5.34 -11.63 -5.25
CA ILE A 117 -5.77 -13.01 -5.50
C ILE A 117 -7.23 -13.20 -5.10
N MET A 118 -7.64 -12.70 -3.94
CA MET A 118 -9.01 -12.85 -3.42
C MET A 118 -10.07 -12.08 -4.21
N LEU A 119 -9.67 -11.14 -5.07
CA LEU A 119 -10.60 -10.48 -5.99
C LEU A 119 -11.11 -11.45 -7.07
N ARG A 120 -10.26 -12.39 -7.53
CA ARG A 120 -10.59 -13.40 -8.57
C ARG A 120 -10.11 -14.78 -8.12
N PRO A 121 -10.65 -15.31 -7.00
CA PRO A 121 -10.19 -16.56 -6.44
C PRO A 121 -10.54 -17.74 -7.36
N THR A 122 -9.58 -18.63 -7.55
CA THR A 122 -9.79 -19.96 -8.14
C THR A 122 -9.36 -21.02 -7.13
N PRO A 123 -9.86 -22.27 -7.23
CA PRO A 123 -9.41 -23.33 -6.31
C PRO A 123 -7.89 -23.51 -6.30
N GLU A 124 -7.25 -23.41 -7.45
CA GLU A 124 -5.81 -23.57 -7.62
C GLU A 124 -5.03 -22.44 -6.93
N LEU A 125 -5.44 -21.18 -7.09
CA LEU A 125 -4.84 -20.02 -6.43
C LEU A 125 -5.04 -20.08 -4.92
N ILE A 126 -6.24 -20.47 -4.47
CA ILE A 126 -6.55 -20.62 -3.04
C ILE A 126 -5.67 -21.70 -2.41
N ASP A 127 -5.61 -22.88 -3.00
CA ASP A 127 -4.85 -24.00 -2.43
C ASP A 127 -3.34 -23.75 -2.41
N ARG A 128 -2.82 -23.08 -3.47
CA ARG A 128 -1.38 -22.85 -3.62
C ARG A 128 -0.86 -21.65 -2.81
N TYR A 129 -1.63 -20.56 -2.73
CA TYR A 129 -1.15 -19.27 -2.20
C TYR A 129 -1.89 -18.78 -0.96
N ILE A 130 -3.17 -19.12 -0.78
CA ILE A 130 -3.97 -18.55 0.31
C ILE A 130 -3.98 -19.48 1.52
N ARG A 131 -4.33 -20.75 1.38
CA ARG A 131 -4.35 -21.70 2.52
C ARG A 131 -3.02 -21.78 3.27
N PRO A 132 -1.83 -21.73 2.59
CA PRO A 132 -0.56 -21.77 3.29
C PRO A 132 -0.17 -20.51 4.08
N LEU A 133 -0.97 -19.44 4.07
CA LEU A 133 -0.64 -18.19 4.79
C LEU A 133 -0.50 -18.41 6.30
N GLY A 134 -1.33 -19.28 6.88
CA GLY A 134 -1.24 -19.66 8.29
C GLY A 134 0.08 -20.35 8.68
N SER A 135 0.83 -20.90 7.72
CA SER A 135 2.16 -21.45 7.94
C SER A 135 3.29 -20.44 7.75
N GLY A 136 2.97 -19.15 7.60
CA GLY A 136 3.94 -18.06 7.45
C GLY A 136 4.39 -17.80 6.01
N LYS A 137 3.64 -18.28 5.01
CA LYS A 137 3.92 -17.96 3.61
C LYS A 137 3.66 -16.47 3.33
N ILE A 138 4.60 -15.79 2.71
CA ILE A 138 4.57 -14.33 2.52
C ILE A 138 4.44 -14.02 1.04
N GLY A 139 3.43 -13.23 0.68
CA GLY A 139 3.29 -12.63 -0.65
C GLY A 139 3.78 -11.20 -0.70
N THR A 140 3.95 -10.68 -1.91
CA THR A 140 4.17 -9.25 -2.15
C THR A 140 3.65 -8.83 -3.52
N LEU A 141 3.50 -7.51 -3.71
CA LEU A 141 3.11 -6.90 -4.99
C LEU A 141 4.35 -6.42 -5.76
N SER A 142 4.35 -6.62 -7.09
CA SER A 142 5.35 -6.05 -7.98
C SER A 142 4.66 -5.45 -9.22
N TYR A 143 4.26 -4.18 -9.10
CA TYR A 143 3.46 -3.48 -10.11
C TYR A 143 4.26 -2.42 -10.87
N SER A 144 5.18 -1.69 -10.19
CA SER A 144 6.01 -0.69 -10.85
C SER A 144 6.92 -1.30 -11.92
N ASP A 145 7.32 -0.44 -12.87
CA ASP A 145 8.22 -0.79 -13.96
C ASP A 145 9.37 0.22 -13.99
N PRO A 146 10.63 -0.18 -14.25
CA PRO A 146 11.78 0.71 -14.19
C PRO A 146 11.68 1.92 -15.12
N GLU A 147 11.02 1.75 -16.26
CA GLU A 147 10.96 2.75 -17.31
C GLU A 147 9.81 3.76 -17.11
N THR A 148 8.79 3.36 -16.37
CA THR A 148 7.61 4.20 -16.11
C THR A 148 7.49 4.62 -14.65
N GLY A 149 8.37 4.11 -13.77
CA GLY A 149 8.36 4.42 -12.35
C GLY A 149 7.06 4.00 -11.68
N SER A 150 6.43 4.91 -10.96
CA SER A 150 5.14 4.67 -10.30
C SER A 150 3.93 4.76 -11.25
N HIS A 151 4.13 4.93 -12.55
CA HIS A 151 3.07 4.83 -13.56
C HIS A 151 2.82 3.35 -13.90
N PHE A 152 2.41 2.56 -12.93
CA PHE A 152 2.26 1.11 -13.01
C PHE A 152 1.15 0.65 -13.97
N TRP A 153 0.26 1.54 -14.38
CA TRP A 153 -0.78 1.28 -15.39
C TRP A 153 -0.25 1.15 -16.82
N TYR A 154 1.05 1.35 -17.04
CA TYR A 154 1.68 1.14 -18.33
C TYR A 154 3.09 0.56 -18.18
N PRO A 155 3.25 -0.74 -17.87
CA PRO A 155 4.54 -1.40 -17.81
C PRO A 155 5.12 -1.56 -19.22
N ILE A 156 6.37 -1.11 -19.44
CA ILE A 156 7.06 -1.20 -20.73
C ILE A 156 8.01 -2.40 -20.78
N SER A 157 8.70 -2.66 -19.68
CA SER A 157 9.70 -3.73 -19.56
C SER A 157 9.10 -5.06 -19.13
N SER A 158 7.79 -5.12 -18.90
CA SER A 158 7.07 -6.29 -18.37
C SER A 158 5.98 -6.73 -19.35
N GLY A 159 5.87 -8.01 -19.61
CA GLY A 159 4.90 -8.53 -20.58
C GLY A 159 4.62 -10.00 -20.41
N ALA A 160 3.56 -10.46 -21.06
CA ALA A 160 3.19 -11.87 -21.12
C ALA A 160 2.90 -12.31 -22.55
N GLU A 161 3.14 -13.58 -22.84
CA GLU A 161 2.83 -14.23 -24.11
C GLU A 161 2.02 -15.50 -23.85
N ARG A 162 1.06 -15.83 -24.73
CA ARG A 162 0.32 -17.09 -24.63
C ARG A 162 1.19 -18.27 -25.02
N MET A 163 1.11 -19.33 -24.22
CA MET A 163 1.74 -20.60 -24.49
C MET A 163 0.70 -21.72 -24.50
N ASN A 164 1.09 -22.91 -24.96
CA ASN A 164 0.22 -24.09 -24.88
C ASN A 164 0.06 -24.51 -23.40
N GLY A 165 -1.11 -24.27 -22.83
CA GLY A 165 -1.44 -24.60 -21.44
C GLY A 165 -1.00 -23.59 -20.39
N GLY A 166 -0.49 -22.40 -20.79
CA GLY A 166 -0.05 -21.38 -19.85
C GLY A 166 0.40 -20.07 -20.47
N PHE A 167 1.34 -19.44 -19.81
CA PHE A 167 1.89 -18.16 -20.22
C PHE A 167 3.40 -18.14 -20.07
N LYS A 168 4.06 -17.39 -20.94
CA LYS A 168 5.44 -16.98 -20.76
C LYS A 168 5.43 -15.54 -20.23
N VAL A 169 5.99 -15.33 -19.04
CA VAL A 169 5.90 -14.06 -18.32
C VAL A 169 7.28 -13.50 -18.06
N ARG A 170 7.45 -12.20 -18.28
CA ARG A 170 8.61 -11.43 -17.83
C ARG A 170 8.18 -10.22 -17.03
N LYS A 171 8.95 -9.87 -15.99
CA LYS A 171 8.72 -8.70 -15.16
C LYS A 171 10.03 -8.05 -14.77
N LYS A 172 10.08 -6.72 -14.84
CA LYS A 172 11.13 -5.92 -14.21
C LYS A 172 10.51 -4.92 -13.26
N ALA A 173 11.14 -4.72 -12.12
CA ALA A 173 10.74 -3.70 -11.16
C ALA A 173 11.97 -3.07 -10.52
N SER A 174 11.94 -1.74 -10.32
CA SER A 174 13.01 -1.02 -9.62
C SER A 174 12.91 -1.19 -8.11
N TRP A 175 11.69 -1.19 -7.59
CA TRP A 175 11.43 -1.25 -6.16
C TRP A 175 10.26 -2.18 -5.88
N THR A 176 10.56 -3.29 -5.25
CA THR A 176 9.56 -4.24 -4.77
C THR A 176 9.83 -4.56 -3.31
N THR A 177 8.93 -4.22 -2.42
CA THR A 177 9.03 -4.56 -1.00
C THR A 177 9.10 -6.07 -0.84
N SER A 178 9.93 -6.56 0.07
CA SER A 178 10.21 -7.99 0.27
C SER A 178 10.90 -8.68 -0.92
N ALA A 179 11.63 -7.92 -1.76
CA ALA A 179 12.38 -8.49 -2.89
C ALA A 179 13.40 -9.53 -2.42
N GLY A 180 13.30 -10.75 -2.93
CA GLY A 180 14.14 -11.90 -2.54
C GLY A 180 13.77 -12.57 -1.22
N PHE A 181 12.71 -12.12 -0.55
CA PHE A 181 12.25 -12.67 0.73
C PHE A 181 10.80 -13.16 0.71
N ALA A 182 10.00 -12.74 -0.26
CA ALA A 182 8.64 -13.22 -0.42
C ALA A 182 8.61 -14.62 -1.04
N ASP A 183 7.64 -15.44 -0.62
CA ASP A 183 7.44 -16.79 -1.13
C ASP A 183 6.69 -16.79 -2.46
N PHE A 184 5.89 -15.74 -2.73
CA PHE A 184 5.23 -15.51 -4.01
C PHE A 184 5.06 -14.01 -4.30
N TYR A 185 4.99 -13.69 -5.59
CA TYR A 185 4.89 -12.32 -6.10
C TYR A 185 3.66 -12.19 -6.98
N VAL A 186 2.77 -11.27 -6.67
CA VAL A 186 1.69 -10.87 -7.56
C VAL A 186 2.22 -9.76 -8.46
N VAL A 187 2.37 -10.07 -9.73
CA VAL A 187 3.00 -9.19 -10.71
C VAL A 187 2.02 -8.73 -11.78
N GLN A 188 2.12 -7.48 -12.18
CA GLN A 188 1.38 -6.93 -13.30
C GLN A 188 2.28 -6.80 -14.52
N THR A 189 1.74 -7.16 -15.67
CA THR A 189 2.40 -7.04 -17.00
C THR A 189 1.42 -6.50 -18.02
N THR A 190 1.91 -6.15 -19.22
CA THR A 190 1.02 -6.05 -20.37
C THR A 190 0.44 -7.42 -20.68
N SER A 191 -0.81 -7.46 -21.15
CA SER A 191 -1.48 -8.70 -21.52
C SER A 191 -0.81 -9.37 -22.72
N PRO A 192 -0.97 -10.69 -22.89
CA PRO A 192 -0.73 -11.33 -24.17
C PRO A 192 -1.56 -10.64 -25.27
N ASP A 193 -0.92 -10.40 -26.41
CA ASP A 193 -1.55 -9.70 -27.55
C ASP A 193 -1.99 -8.25 -27.21
N PHE A 194 -1.16 -7.57 -26.41
CA PHE A 194 -1.39 -6.23 -25.88
C PHE A 194 -1.96 -5.27 -26.94
N SER A 195 -3.14 -4.72 -26.66
CA SER A 195 -3.91 -3.89 -27.59
C SER A 195 -4.00 -2.40 -27.22
N GLY A 196 -3.64 -2.03 -25.99
CA GLY A 196 -3.76 -0.65 -25.56
C GLY A 196 -3.39 -0.40 -24.11
N TYR A 197 -3.64 0.81 -23.65
CA TYR A 197 -3.18 1.38 -22.39
C TYR A 197 -3.54 0.59 -21.12
N ASP A 198 -4.75 0.09 -21.02
CA ASP A 198 -5.30 -0.62 -19.87
C ASP A 198 -5.36 -2.14 -20.05
N ASP A 199 -4.79 -2.64 -21.15
CA ASP A 199 -4.74 -4.08 -21.43
C ASP A 199 -3.62 -4.73 -20.63
N LEU A 200 -3.91 -4.95 -19.35
CA LEU A 200 -3.00 -5.46 -18.34
C LEU A 200 -3.49 -6.81 -17.82
N SER A 201 -2.55 -7.66 -17.44
CA SER A 201 -2.84 -8.95 -16.79
C SER A 201 -2.02 -9.10 -15.53
N VAL A 202 -2.55 -9.84 -14.56
CA VAL A 202 -1.92 -10.09 -13.26
C VAL A 202 -1.64 -11.58 -13.12
N PHE A 203 -0.43 -11.89 -12.69
CA PHE A 203 0.05 -13.26 -12.50
C PHE A 203 0.63 -13.46 -11.12
N VAL A 204 0.59 -14.69 -10.60
CA VAL A 204 1.27 -15.07 -9.37
C VAL A 204 2.53 -15.87 -9.73
N ILE A 205 3.68 -15.38 -9.32
CA ILE A 205 4.99 -15.98 -9.59
C ILE A 205 5.56 -16.52 -8.29
N ASP A 206 5.98 -17.77 -8.26
CA ASP A 206 6.67 -18.34 -7.10
C ASP A 206 8.04 -17.68 -6.89
N GLY A 207 8.43 -17.50 -5.63
CA GLY A 207 9.65 -16.79 -5.25
C GLY A 207 10.94 -17.39 -5.85
N GLU A 208 10.96 -18.69 -6.12
CA GLU A 208 12.09 -19.37 -6.73
C GLU A 208 12.42 -18.93 -8.17
N HIS A 209 11.43 -18.31 -8.85
CA HIS A 209 11.57 -17.78 -10.20
C HIS A 209 11.93 -16.30 -10.26
N VAL A 210 12.14 -15.67 -9.11
CA VAL A 210 12.41 -14.24 -9.01
C VAL A 210 13.87 -13.99 -8.70
N GLU A 211 14.53 -13.26 -9.58
CA GLU A 211 15.89 -12.76 -9.39
C GLU A 211 15.83 -11.37 -8.72
N ALA A 212 16.16 -11.31 -7.44
CA ALA A 212 16.09 -10.07 -6.67
C ALA A 212 17.48 -9.60 -6.22
N GLN A 213 17.62 -8.28 -6.05
CA GLN A 213 18.83 -7.65 -5.56
C GLN A 213 18.56 -6.80 -4.31
N PRO A 214 18.18 -7.44 -3.18
CA PRO A 214 17.80 -6.71 -1.97
C PRO A 214 18.94 -5.85 -1.41
N ALA A 215 20.19 -6.20 -1.62
CA ALA A 215 21.36 -5.43 -1.17
C ALA A 215 21.45 -4.03 -1.79
N LEU A 216 20.72 -3.75 -2.88
CA LEU A 216 20.63 -2.43 -3.46
C LEU A 216 19.64 -1.50 -2.75
N TRP A 217 18.91 -2.01 -1.75
CA TRP A 217 18.03 -1.20 -0.92
C TRP A 217 18.82 -0.50 0.21
N ASP A 218 19.49 0.60 -0.13
CA ASP A 218 20.14 1.49 0.86
C ASP A 218 19.34 2.80 0.95
N ALA A 219 18.20 2.72 1.65
CA ALA A 219 17.22 3.80 1.73
C ALA A 219 17.39 4.65 3.00
N LEU A 220 16.78 5.85 2.95
CA LEU A 220 16.72 6.78 4.08
C LEU A 220 15.97 6.18 5.27
N GLY A 221 14.81 5.59 5.05
CA GLY A 221 13.92 4.97 6.05
C GLY A 221 13.29 3.70 5.51
N LEU A 222 12.48 3.01 6.34
CA LEU A 222 11.92 1.69 6.05
C LEU A 222 13.00 0.70 5.58
N ARG A 223 14.17 0.79 6.18
CA ARG A 223 15.39 0.12 5.71
C ARG A 223 15.27 -1.41 5.74
N GLY A 224 14.47 -1.95 6.66
CA GLY A 224 14.24 -3.39 6.79
C GLY A 224 13.24 -3.98 5.81
N ASN A 225 12.48 -3.17 5.04
CA ASN A 225 11.48 -3.72 4.14
C ASN A 225 12.05 -4.25 2.82
N GLN A 226 13.34 -4.08 2.56
CA GLN A 226 14.09 -4.64 1.44
C GLN A 226 13.38 -4.43 0.10
N SER A 227 13.06 -3.16 -0.21
CA SER A 227 12.37 -2.79 -1.46
C SER A 227 13.33 -2.70 -2.65
N GLY A 228 14.17 -3.71 -2.82
CA GLY A 228 15.17 -3.79 -3.88
C GLY A 228 14.55 -4.03 -5.28
N PRO A 229 15.38 -3.90 -6.33
CA PRO A 229 14.97 -4.27 -7.67
C PRO A 229 14.85 -5.78 -7.82
N LEU A 230 13.98 -6.18 -8.75
CA LEU A 230 13.83 -7.59 -9.14
C LEU A 230 13.61 -7.74 -10.64
N GLU A 231 13.87 -8.96 -11.11
CA GLU A 231 13.55 -9.42 -12.44
C GLU A 231 12.92 -10.82 -12.36
N VAL A 232 11.85 -11.03 -13.12
CA VAL A 232 11.35 -12.34 -13.52
C VAL A 232 11.81 -12.50 -14.96
N PRO A 233 12.85 -13.32 -15.22
CA PRO A 233 13.27 -13.61 -16.59
C PRO A 233 12.18 -14.36 -17.31
N ASP A 234 12.17 -14.32 -18.64
CA ASP A 234 11.14 -15.01 -19.46
C ASP A 234 10.90 -16.46 -18.98
N ILE A 235 9.92 -16.64 -18.08
CA ILE A 235 9.58 -17.94 -17.49
C ILE A 235 8.24 -18.45 -18.02
N GLU A 236 8.13 -19.77 -18.12
CA GLU A 236 6.89 -20.44 -18.43
C GLU A 236 6.14 -20.75 -17.13
N ILE A 237 4.88 -20.35 -17.04
CA ILE A 237 4.00 -20.62 -15.92
C ILE A 237 2.72 -21.30 -16.38
N SER A 238 2.08 -22.03 -15.47
CA SER A 238 0.79 -22.66 -15.74
C SER A 238 -0.33 -21.63 -15.93
N GLY A 239 -1.34 -22.00 -16.70
CA GLY A 239 -2.49 -21.15 -16.98
C GLY A 239 -3.35 -20.83 -15.77
N ASP A 240 -3.21 -21.57 -14.67
CA ASP A 240 -3.89 -21.36 -13.38
C ASP A 240 -3.22 -20.33 -12.47
N GLN A 241 -2.05 -19.80 -12.87
CA GLN A 241 -1.34 -18.74 -12.13
C GLN A 241 -1.75 -17.31 -12.56
N ILE A 242 -2.70 -17.15 -13.44
CA ILE A 242 -3.29 -15.85 -13.76
C ILE A 242 -4.36 -15.49 -12.72
N VAL A 243 -4.41 -14.21 -12.34
CA VAL A 243 -5.45 -13.66 -11.48
C VAL A 243 -6.53 -13.00 -12.35
N GLY A 244 -7.67 -13.65 -12.43
CA GLY A 244 -8.77 -13.20 -13.29
C GLY A 244 -8.55 -13.49 -14.79
N PRO A 245 -9.43 -13.01 -15.65
CA PRO A 245 -9.26 -13.13 -17.09
C PRO A 245 -8.11 -12.27 -17.61
N VAL A 246 -7.56 -12.65 -18.77
CA VAL A 246 -6.60 -11.80 -19.49
C VAL A 246 -7.23 -10.44 -19.77
N GLY A 247 -6.53 -9.35 -19.46
CA GLY A 247 -7.01 -7.99 -19.60
C GLY A 247 -7.72 -7.40 -18.37
N ASP A 248 -7.90 -8.16 -17.28
CA ASP A 248 -8.56 -7.69 -16.05
C ASP A 248 -7.62 -6.91 -15.11
N GLY A 249 -6.38 -6.66 -15.51
CA GLY A 249 -5.37 -6.09 -14.62
C GLY A 249 -5.67 -4.66 -14.15
N ALA A 250 -6.24 -3.82 -15.02
CA ALA A 250 -6.64 -2.47 -14.65
C ALA A 250 -7.77 -2.50 -13.60
N ALA A 251 -8.79 -3.32 -13.81
CA ALA A 251 -9.87 -3.52 -12.84
C ALA A 251 -9.34 -4.09 -11.50
N SER A 252 -8.37 -5.02 -11.57
CA SER A 252 -7.71 -5.55 -10.37
C SER A 252 -6.97 -4.47 -9.59
N ASN A 253 -6.33 -3.50 -10.25
CA ASN A 253 -5.70 -2.36 -9.60
C ASN A 253 -6.73 -1.52 -8.83
N ASP A 254 -7.78 -1.12 -9.51
CA ASP A 254 -8.76 -0.18 -8.98
C ASP A 254 -9.64 -0.80 -7.88
N GLU A 255 -9.92 -2.11 -7.96
CA GLU A 255 -10.74 -2.83 -6.99
C GLU A 255 -9.95 -3.44 -5.83
N SER A 256 -8.66 -3.71 -6.02
CA SER A 256 -7.88 -4.41 -5.01
C SER A 256 -6.61 -3.68 -4.64
N VAL A 257 -5.67 -3.51 -5.55
CA VAL A 257 -4.31 -3.08 -5.20
C VAL A 257 -4.30 -1.69 -4.59
N ASP A 258 -4.87 -0.70 -5.28
CA ASP A 258 -4.89 0.70 -4.81
C ASP A 258 -5.70 0.87 -3.51
N PRO A 259 -6.93 0.36 -3.37
CA PRO A 259 -7.68 0.51 -2.13
C PRO A 259 -6.95 -0.08 -0.91
N TRP A 260 -6.48 -1.31 -1.01
CA TRP A 260 -5.80 -1.97 0.11
C TRP A 260 -4.45 -1.33 0.42
N PHE A 261 -3.66 -1.01 -0.60
CA PHE A 261 -2.38 -0.33 -0.42
C PHE A 261 -2.53 1.06 0.20
N LEU A 262 -3.51 1.85 -0.26
CA LEU A 262 -3.69 3.23 0.21
C LEU A 262 -4.26 3.29 1.63
N ILE A 263 -5.21 2.41 1.99
CA ILE A 263 -5.68 2.27 3.37
C ILE A 263 -4.53 1.81 4.27
N GLY A 264 -3.83 0.74 3.89
CA GLY A 264 -2.76 0.17 4.69
C GLY A 264 -1.60 1.13 4.92
N SER A 265 -1.09 1.75 3.85
CA SER A 265 0.00 2.73 3.96
C SER A 265 -0.40 3.95 4.78
N SER A 266 -1.62 4.48 4.60
CA SER A 266 -2.14 5.58 5.42
C SER A 266 -2.18 5.22 6.90
N SER A 267 -2.59 4.02 7.22
CA SER A 267 -2.64 3.49 8.60
C SER A 267 -1.24 3.32 9.18
N VAL A 268 -0.25 2.88 8.38
CA VAL A 268 1.16 2.82 8.80
C VAL A 268 1.67 4.22 9.15
N TRP A 269 1.37 5.25 8.34
CA TRP A 269 1.78 6.62 8.65
C TRP A 269 1.13 7.14 9.93
N ASN A 270 -0.14 6.85 10.16
CA ASN A 270 -0.82 7.18 11.42
C ASN A 270 -0.17 6.45 12.60
N GLY A 271 0.15 5.16 12.47
CA GLY A 271 0.84 4.39 13.52
C GLY A 271 2.21 4.94 13.87
N ILE A 272 3.01 5.35 12.87
CA ILE A 272 4.30 6.03 13.08
C ILE A 272 4.10 7.35 13.83
N ALA A 273 3.11 8.16 13.45
CA ALA A 273 2.79 9.41 14.14
C ALA A 273 2.43 9.17 15.60
N MET A 274 1.56 8.19 15.88
CA MET A 274 1.16 7.81 17.24
C MET A 274 2.36 7.31 18.06
N GLY A 275 3.21 6.47 17.48
CA GLY A 275 4.42 5.99 18.15
C GLY A 275 5.40 7.12 18.51
N ALA A 276 5.54 8.13 17.62
CA ALA A 276 6.32 9.32 17.92
C ALA A 276 5.72 10.15 19.05
N ILE A 277 4.39 10.32 19.08
CA ILE A 277 3.68 10.99 20.18
C ILE A 277 3.89 10.24 21.51
N ASP A 278 3.80 8.90 21.50
CA ASP A 278 4.05 8.08 22.71
C ASP A 278 5.48 8.25 23.24
N ILE A 279 6.47 8.31 22.36
CA ILE A 279 7.87 8.58 22.74
C ILE A 279 7.99 10.00 23.32
N GLY A 280 7.43 11.01 22.63
CA GLY A 280 7.42 12.40 23.06
C GLY A 280 6.76 12.58 24.43
N LYS A 281 5.55 12.03 24.60
CA LYS A 281 4.79 12.02 25.86
C LYS A 281 5.63 11.41 27.00
N ARG A 282 6.19 10.21 26.78
CA ARG A 282 6.99 9.51 27.80
C ARG A 282 8.23 10.30 28.21
N HIS A 283 8.93 10.92 27.26
CA HIS A 283 10.11 11.73 27.54
C HIS A 283 9.75 13.01 28.29
N THR A 284 8.83 13.81 27.77
CA THR A 284 8.50 15.14 28.28
C THR A 284 7.88 15.09 29.66
N THR A 285 7.10 14.05 30.00
CA THR A 285 6.52 13.87 31.33
C THR A 285 7.52 13.40 32.40
N ARG A 286 8.63 12.77 32.00
CA ARG A 286 9.67 12.25 32.94
C ARG A 286 10.84 13.21 33.12
N LYS A 287 11.27 13.89 32.06
CA LYS A 287 12.40 14.80 32.06
C LYS A 287 12.06 16.07 32.87
N ARG A 288 12.91 16.42 33.84
CA ARG A 288 12.80 17.65 34.66
C ARG A 288 14.02 18.56 34.49
N HIS A 289 13.76 19.85 34.53
CA HIS A 289 14.77 20.88 34.70
C HIS A 289 14.86 21.18 36.22
N VAL A 290 15.93 20.70 36.85
CA VAL A 290 16.06 20.68 38.32
C VAL A 290 16.17 22.09 38.92
N ASP A 291 16.77 23.00 38.14
CA ASP A 291 16.97 24.41 38.53
C ASP A 291 15.65 25.17 38.70
N VAL A 292 14.64 24.85 37.93
CA VAL A 292 13.30 25.48 38.01
C VAL A 292 12.20 24.53 38.50
N GLY A 293 12.51 23.25 38.72
CA GLY A 293 11.59 22.24 39.23
C GLY A 293 10.48 21.79 38.25
N LEU A 294 10.53 22.24 37.00
CA LEU A 294 9.50 21.93 35.98
C LEU A 294 9.86 20.68 35.15
N ARG A 295 8.85 19.91 34.77
CA ARG A 295 8.99 18.90 33.74
C ARG A 295 9.02 19.59 32.37
N VAL A 296 9.57 18.93 31.37
CA VAL A 296 9.50 19.44 30.00
C VAL A 296 8.03 19.58 29.55
N ALA A 297 7.16 18.68 29.98
CA ALA A 297 5.72 18.75 29.70
C ALA A 297 4.98 19.94 30.34
N ASP A 298 5.58 20.62 31.32
CA ASP A 298 4.97 21.76 32.00
C ASP A 298 5.13 23.08 31.21
N TYR A 299 5.93 23.08 30.14
CA TYR A 299 6.09 24.27 29.28
C TYR A 299 4.96 24.38 28.23
N PRO A 300 4.30 25.55 28.13
CA PRO A 300 3.18 25.75 27.19
C PRO A 300 3.52 25.38 25.74
N THR A 301 4.71 25.70 25.25
CA THR A 301 5.15 25.36 23.89
C THR A 301 5.17 23.83 23.66
N ILE A 302 5.53 23.04 24.67
CA ILE A 302 5.55 21.58 24.57
C ILE A 302 4.12 21.05 24.56
N GLN A 303 3.24 21.61 25.39
CA GLN A 303 1.82 21.28 25.41
C GLN A 303 1.16 21.59 24.06
N ASP A 304 1.50 22.72 23.46
CA ASP A 304 1.03 23.14 22.12
C ASP A 304 1.49 22.15 21.03
N TYR A 305 2.76 21.79 21.01
CA TYR A 305 3.28 20.79 20.05
C TYR A 305 2.58 19.43 20.16
N VAL A 306 2.37 18.94 21.39
CA VAL A 306 1.70 17.66 21.61
C VAL A 306 0.20 17.77 21.27
N GLY A 307 -0.45 18.86 21.65
CA GLY A 307 -1.86 19.12 21.36
C GLY A 307 -2.14 19.12 19.87
N GLU A 308 -1.39 19.89 19.08
CA GLU A 308 -1.52 19.91 17.61
C GLU A 308 -1.24 18.55 16.99
N ALA A 309 -0.16 17.84 17.45
CA ALA A 309 0.18 16.52 16.94
C ALA A 309 -0.94 15.50 17.18
N VAL A 310 -1.58 15.52 18.34
CA VAL A 310 -2.71 14.63 18.67
C VAL A 310 -3.94 14.96 17.83
N ILE A 311 -4.30 16.24 17.70
CA ILE A 311 -5.46 16.71 16.93
C ILE A 311 -5.31 16.29 15.46
N ASP A 312 -4.18 16.61 14.85
CA ASP A 312 -3.93 16.32 13.42
C ASP A 312 -3.87 14.80 13.17
N THR A 313 -3.27 14.03 14.10
CA THR A 313 -3.21 12.57 13.97
C THR A 313 -4.59 11.93 14.11
N ASN A 314 -5.41 12.38 15.06
CA ASN A 314 -6.77 11.88 15.20
C ASN A 314 -7.67 12.26 14.02
N ALA A 315 -7.53 13.47 13.47
CA ALA A 315 -8.23 13.86 12.25
C ALA A 315 -7.85 12.93 11.07
N SER A 316 -6.56 12.63 10.90
CA SER A 316 -6.08 11.69 9.88
C SER A 316 -6.60 10.26 10.11
N ARG A 317 -6.58 9.76 11.35
CA ARG A 317 -7.06 8.42 11.71
C ARG A 317 -8.55 8.25 11.43
N VAL A 318 -9.37 9.19 11.92
CA VAL A 318 -10.82 9.16 11.69
C VAL A 318 -11.14 9.19 10.20
N PHE A 319 -10.40 9.97 9.42
CA PHE A 319 -10.57 10.00 7.97
C PHE A 319 -10.26 8.64 7.32
N VAL A 320 -9.14 8.00 7.67
CA VAL A 320 -8.79 6.66 7.16
C VAL A 320 -9.86 5.63 7.52
N HIS A 321 -10.26 5.57 8.79
CA HIS A 321 -11.29 4.62 9.24
C HIS A 321 -12.66 4.90 8.62
N SER A 322 -13.01 6.15 8.37
CA SER A 322 -14.26 6.51 7.68
C SER A 322 -14.28 6.01 6.23
N VAL A 323 -13.16 6.11 5.51
CA VAL A 323 -13.06 5.56 4.14
C VAL A 323 -13.08 4.04 4.16
N ALA A 324 -12.37 3.41 5.10
CA ALA A 324 -12.38 1.95 5.28
C ALA A 324 -13.80 1.43 5.57
N ASP A 325 -14.54 2.05 6.50
CA ASP A 325 -15.93 1.71 6.82
C ASP A 325 -16.87 1.90 5.62
N ALA A 326 -16.65 2.94 4.80
CA ALA A 326 -17.43 3.13 3.58
C ALA A 326 -17.19 1.99 2.56
N MET A 327 -15.94 1.54 2.41
CA MET A 327 -15.63 0.37 1.59
C MET A 327 -16.19 -0.93 2.18
N ASP A 328 -16.18 -1.09 3.50
CA ASP A 328 -16.82 -2.23 4.18
C ASP A 328 -18.30 -2.30 3.87
N ARG A 329 -19.00 -1.19 3.95
CA ARG A 329 -20.43 -1.12 3.58
C ARG A 329 -20.67 -1.46 2.11
N ALA A 330 -19.84 -0.97 1.20
CA ALA A 330 -19.97 -1.23 -0.25
C ALA A 330 -19.67 -2.68 -0.63
N THR A 331 -18.87 -3.37 0.18
CA THR A 331 -18.43 -4.75 -0.06
C THR A 331 -19.03 -5.75 0.93
N GLU A 332 -20.07 -5.38 1.66
CA GLU A 332 -20.73 -6.24 2.66
C GLU A 332 -19.72 -6.82 3.67
N ASN A 333 -18.87 -5.96 4.23
CA ASN A 333 -17.74 -6.32 5.09
C ASN A 333 -16.71 -7.24 4.41
N ASN A 334 -16.39 -6.92 3.16
CA ASN A 334 -15.42 -7.66 2.34
C ASN A 334 -15.87 -9.08 1.95
N THR A 335 -17.15 -9.39 2.06
CA THR A 335 -17.70 -10.71 1.69
C THR A 335 -18.28 -10.75 0.27
N LYS A 336 -18.57 -9.58 -0.33
CA LYS A 336 -19.14 -9.49 -1.66
C LYS A 336 -18.13 -9.94 -2.72
N GLN A 337 -18.50 -11.00 -3.45
CA GLN A 337 -17.75 -11.42 -4.63
C GLN A 337 -18.11 -10.53 -5.82
N LEU A 338 -17.08 -9.93 -6.45
CA LEU A 338 -17.25 -9.04 -7.59
C LEU A 338 -16.90 -9.80 -8.89
N ALA A 339 -17.82 -9.83 -9.85
CA ALA A 339 -17.54 -10.34 -11.18
C ALA A 339 -16.64 -9.36 -11.98
N PRO A 340 -15.93 -9.82 -13.03
CA PRO A 340 -15.23 -8.92 -13.93
C PRO A 340 -16.15 -7.82 -14.49
N GLY A 341 -15.72 -6.56 -14.36
CA GLY A 341 -16.50 -5.38 -14.72
C GLY A 341 -17.45 -4.85 -13.64
N GLU A 342 -17.55 -5.50 -12.49
CA GLU A 342 -18.23 -4.96 -11.30
C GLU A 342 -17.22 -4.22 -10.40
N PHE A 343 -17.64 -3.06 -9.91
CA PHE A 343 -16.84 -2.20 -9.05
C PHE A 343 -17.56 -1.94 -7.73
N ALA A 344 -16.80 -1.76 -6.68
CA ALA A 344 -17.27 -1.36 -5.36
C ALA A 344 -16.24 -0.47 -4.65
N ARG A 345 -14.97 -0.88 -4.61
CA ARG A 345 -13.87 -0.12 -3.98
C ARG A 345 -13.36 1.00 -4.88
N ALA A 346 -13.38 0.80 -6.19
CA ALA A 346 -12.98 1.79 -7.19
C ALA A 346 -13.73 3.12 -7.04
N ASP A 347 -15.00 3.08 -6.62
CA ASP A 347 -15.81 4.27 -6.34
C ASP A 347 -15.23 5.16 -5.23
N PHE A 348 -14.35 4.60 -4.40
CA PHE A 348 -13.71 5.30 -3.29
C PHE A 348 -12.24 5.70 -3.57
N LEU A 349 -11.69 5.47 -4.75
CA LEU A 349 -10.28 5.77 -5.06
C LEU A 349 -9.93 7.24 -4.83
N HIS A 350 -10.82 8.15 -5.19
CA HIS A 350 -10.61 9.58 -4.93
C HIS A 350 -10.44 9.89 -3.42
N TRP A 351 -11.13 9.17 -2.55
CA TRP A 351 -10.99 9.28 -1.10
C TRP A 351 -9.73 8.56 -0.60
N ALA A 352 -9.40 7.42 -1.20
CA ALA A 352 -8.17 6.68 -0.89
C ALA A 352 -6.92 7.52 -1.21
N TRP A 353 -6.91 8.29 -2.29
CA TRP A 353 -5.84 9.24 -2.60
C TRP A 353 -5.73 10.35 -1.54
N GLN A 354 -6.86 10.85 -1.05
CA GLN A 354 -6.89 11.90 -0.04
C GLN A 354 -6.38 11.42 1.32
N ILE A 355 -6.79 10.22 1.78
CA ILE A 355 -6.30 9.67 3.05
C ILE A 355 -4.80 9.43 3.01
N LYS A 356 -4.25 8.90 1.91
CA LYS A 356 -2.80 8.71 1.77
C LYS A 356 -2.05 10.04 1.83
N PHE A 357 -2.52 11.04 1.11
CA PHE A 357 -1.93 12.38 1.16
C PHE A 357 -1.98 12.97 2.56
N ALA A 358 -3.13 12.92 3.23
CA ALA A 358 -3.34 13.48 4.56
C ALA A 358 -2.44 12.81 5.59
N ALA A 359 -2.42 11.47 5.65
CA ALA A 359 -1.62 10.71 6.61
C ALA A 359 -0.11 10.91 6.40
N ALA A 360 0.37 10.87 5.15
CA ALA A 360 1.78 11.09 4.83
C ALA A 360 2.24 12.53 5.15
N LYS A 361 1.39 13.52 4.92
CA LYS A 361 1.66 14.91 5.30
C LYS A 361 1.69 15.09 6.82
N ASN A 362 0.73 14.46 7.52
CA ASN A 362 0.63 14.54 8.98
C ASN A 362 1.85 13.93 9.65
N VAL A 363 2.20 12.68 9.33
CA VAL A 363 3.31 11.98 10.00
C VAL A 363 4.62 12.73 9.91
N ALA A 364 4.94 13.33 8.75
CA ALA A 364 6.16 14.10 8.55
C ALA A 364 6.24 15.31 9.50
N ARG A 365 5.10 15.97 9.78
CA ARG A 365 5.00 17.11 10.70
C ARG A 365 5.03 16.68 12.16
N VAL A 366 4.31 15.62 12.50
CA VAL A 366 4.20 15.12 13.88
C VAL A 366 5.54 14.63 14.39
N VAL A 367 6.28 13.83 13.60
CA VAL A 367 7.59 13.33 14.05
C VAL A 367 8.59 14.46 14.23
N ASP A 368 8.61 15.45 13.35
CA ASP A 368 9.43 16.64 13.47
C ASP A 368 9.11 17.43 14.77
N LYS A 369 7.82 17.65 15.07
CA LYS A 369 7.40 18.29 16.32
C LYS A 369 7.81 17.51 17.57
N MET A 370 7.66 16.18 17.55
CA MET A 370 8.06 15.34 18.68
C MET A 370 9.59 15.36 18.90
N LEU A 371 10.36 15.44 17.83
CA LEU A 371 11.81 15.62 17.91
C LEU A 371 12.14 16.97 18.57
N HIS A 372 11.48 18.04 18.16
CA HIS A 372 11.64 19.36 18.80
C HIS A 372 11.23 19.35 20.27
N ALA A 373 10.10 18.72 20.61
CA ALA A 373 9.63 18.58 22.00
C ALA A 373 10.62 17.83 22.90
N CYS A 374 11.36 16.85 22.33
CA CYS A 374 12.37 16.08 23.06
C CYS A 374 13.76 16.73 23.06
N GLY A 375 13.96 17.79 22.26
CA GLY A 375 15.22 18.54 22.18
C GLY A 375 16.43 17.67 21.87
N GLY A 376 17.59 17.97 22.45
CA GLY A 376 18.83 17.21 22.21
C GLY A 376 18.74 15.72 22.53
N SER A 377 17.84 15.31 23.43
CA SER A 377 17.58 13.89 23.69
C SER A 377 16.92 13.20 22.49
N GLY A 378 15.94 13.88 21.85
CA GLY A 378 15.26 13.36 20.66
C GLY A 378 16.17 13.21 19.46
N TYR A 379 17.25 13.99 19.39
CA TYR A 379 18.23 13.92 18.31
C TYR A 379 19.17 12.70 18.39
N LYS A 380 19.19 12.02 19.54
CA LYS A 380 20.02 10.84 19.77
C LYS A 380 19.32 9.56 19.33
N ARG A 381 20.09 8.61 18.80
CA ARG A 381 19.59 7.33 18.29
C ARG A 381 18.94 6.43 19.36
N ASP A 382 19.29 6.60 20.64
CA ASP A 382 18.75 5.82 21.75
C ASP A 382 17.26 6.10 22.04
N MET A 383 16.73 7.26 21.60
CA MET A 383 15.30 7.57 21.66
C MET A 383 14.49 7.09 20.44
N GLU A 384 15.15 6.63 19.41
CA GLU A 384 14.54 6.12 18.16
C GLU A 384 13.74 7.14 17.33
N LEU A 385 13.53 8.38 17.80
CA LEU A 385 12.77 9.40 17.05
C LEU A 385 13.39 9.72 15.69
N GLU A 386 14.72 9.64 15.56
CA GLU A 386 15.40 9.86 14.29
C GLU A 386 15.03 8.77 13.26
N ARG A 387 14.82 7.51 13.69
CA ARG A 387 14.31 6.44 12.84
C ARG A 387 12.88 6.74 12.40
N TYR A 388 12.00 7.11 13.32
CA TYR A 388 10.63 7.53 12.99
C TYR A 388 10.61 8.68 11.99
N LEU A 389 11.52 9.65 12.11
CA LEU A 389 11.65 10.75 11.15
C LEU A 389 12.04 10.26 9.76
N ARG A 390 12.98 9.33 9.66
CA ARG A 390 13.42 8.75 8.39
C ARG A 390 12.34 7.87 7.77
N ASP A 391 11.67 7.03 8.55
CA ASP A 391 10.58 6.17 8.11
C ASP A 391 9.38 7.01 7.61
N ALA A 392 9.03 8.09 8.34
CA ALA A 392 7.94 9.00 7.96
C ALA A 392 8.15 9.66 6.58
N LYS A 393 9.41 9.90 6.17
CA LYS A 393 9.70 10.50 4.86
C LYS A 393 9.32 9.62 3.69
N ALA A 394 9.29 8.29 3.87
CA ALA A 394 8.83 7.37 2.83
C ALA A 394 7.38 7.63 2.39
N GLY A 395 6.50 8.07 3.30
CA GLY A 395 5.12 8.39 2.98
C GLY A 395 4.97 9.48 1.91
N TRP A 396 5.90 10.40 1.84
CA TRP A 396 5.86 11.48 0.86
C TRP A 396 6.21 11.04 -0.55
N VAL A 397 7.23 10.18 -0.67
CA VAL A 397 7.82 9.77 -1.97
C VAL A 397 7.28 8.45 -2.49
N MET A 398 6.66 7.62 -1.63
CA MET A 398 6.07 6.33 -2.03
C MET A 398 4.95 6.55 -3.03
N GLY A 399 4.94 5.79 -4.12
CA GLY A 399 3.95 5.89 -5.19
C GLY A 399 2.53 5.46 -4.75
N PRO A 400 1.50 6.16 -5.21
CA PRO A 400 1.54 7.45 -5.88
C PRO A 400 2.08 8.55 -4.96
N THR A 401 3.01 9.38 -5.45
CA THR A 401 3.64 10.43 -4.62
C THR A 401 2.62 11.49 -4.19
N ASN A 402 2.91 12.18 -3.10
CA ASN A 402 1.99 13.23 -2.60
C ASN A 402 1.78 14.35 -3.63
N GLU A 403 2.77 14.66 -4.46
CA GLU A 403 2.66 15.62 -5.55
C GLU A 403 1.64 15.17 -6.61
N VAL A 404 1.70 13.90 -7.00
CA VAL A 404 0.76 13.28 -7.96
C VAL A 404 -0.65 13.24 -7.38
N LEU A 405 -0.81 12.77 -6.15
CA LEU A 405 -2.12 12.68 -5.48
C LEU A 405 -2.80 14.05 -5.35
N ARG A 406 -2.04 15.06 -4.93
CA ARG A 406 -2.55 16.44 -4.81
C ARG A 406 -3.02 16.98 -6.17
N GLN A 407 -2.27 16.69 -7.22
CA GLN A 407 -2.63 17.09 -8.57
C GLN A 407 -3.88 16.36 -9.06
N PHE A 408 -3.98 15.04 -8.84
CA PHE A 408 -5.12 14.23 -9.25
C PHE A 408 -6.41 14.68 -8.56
N VAL A 409 -6.37 14.88 -7.24
CA VAL A 409 -7.53 15.38 -6.49
C VAL A 409 -7.95 16.77 -6.99
N GLY A 410 -7.00 17.70 -7.14
CA GLY A 410 -7.30 19.04 -7.63
C GLY A 410 -7.86 19.03 -9.05
N LYS A 411 -7.31 18.21 -9.93
CA LYS A 411 -7.76 18.07 -11.31
C LYS A 411 -9.17 17.49 -11.38
N ALA A 412 -9.45 16.41 -10.62
CA ALA A 412 -10.77 15.80 -10.58
C ALA A 412 -11.86 16.79 -10.11
N VAL A 413 -11.57 17.59 -9.09
CA VAL A 413 -12.52 18.58 -8.56
C VAL A 413 -12.75 19.76 -9.51
N LEU A 414 -11.70 20.22 -10.19
CA LEU A 414 -11.78 21.41 -11.04
C LEU A 414 -12.30 21.09 -12.45
N LEU A 415 -11.96 19.94 -13.00
CA LEU A 415 -12.15 19.60 -14.40
C LEU A 415 -13.03 18.36 -14.61
N GLY A 416 -13.37 17.65 -13.54
CA GLY A 416 -14.12 16.40 -13.58
C GLY A 416 -13.23 15.16 -13.80
N PHE A 417 -13.78 13.99 -13.46
CA PHE A 417 -13.06 12.71 -13.62
C PHE A 417 -12.81 12.33 -15.08
N GLU A 418 -13.65 12.78 -15.99
CA GLU A 418 -13.50 12.54 -17.43
C GLU A 418 -12.16 13.06 -17.99
N VAL A 419 -11.57 14.06 -17.34
CA VAL A 419 -10.28 14.62 -17.76
C VAL A 419 -9.10 13.78 -17.23
N LEU A 420 -9.29 12.92 -16.25
CA LEU A 420 -8.30 11.90 -15.89
C LEU A 420 -8.09 10.92 -17.07
N ASP A 421 -9.12 10.65 -17.82
CA ASP A 421 -9.07 9.83 -19.04
C ASP A 421 -8.24 10.48 -20.18
N TYR A 422 -8.03 11.79 -20.15
CA TYR A 422 -7.09 12.46 -21.06
C TYR A 422 -5.65 11.90 -20.97
N TRP A 423 -5.26 11.35 -19.84
CA TRP A 423 -3.99 10.65 -19.70
C TRP A 423 -3.97 9.37 -20.52
N ASN A 424 -5.06 8.61 -20.55
CA ASN A 424 -5.23 7.43 -21.38
C ASN A 424 -4.94 7.76 -22.85
N GLN A 425 -5.59 8.76 -23.39
CA GLN A 425 -5.40 9.17 -24.78
C GLN A 425 -3.97 9.63 -25.06
N THR A 426 -3.37 10.39 -24.12
CA THR A 426 -2.00 10.87 -24.27
C THR A 426 -0.98 9.73 -24.17
N PHE A 427 -1.18 8.81 -23.23
CA PHE A 427 -0.28 7.66 -23.05
C PHE A 427 -0.42 6.65 -24.18
N ASN A 428 -1.63 6.33 -24.60
CA ASN A 428 -1.89 5.46 -25.77
C ASN A 428 -1.22 6.04 -27.02
N ARG A 429 -1.39 7.32 -27.25
CA ARG A 429 -0.73 7.99 -28.38
C ARG A 429 0.79 7.90 -28.30
N ARG A 430 1.38 8.20 -27.14
CA ARG A 430 2.85 8.11 -26.95
C ARG A 430 3.36 6.68 -27.04
N ALA A 431 2.61 5.70 -26.52
CA ALA A 431 2.96 4.30 -26.63
C ALA A 431 3.02 3.87 -28.10
N VAL A 432 1.97 4.16 -28.86
CA VAL A 432 1.95 3.89 -30.32
C VAL A 432 3.11 4.61 -31.01
N GLU A 433 3.33 5.89 -30.71
CA GLU A 433 4.46 6.63 -31.29
C GLU A 433 5.83 6.01 -30.95
N ASN A 434 5.99 5.48 -29.75
CA ASN A 434 7.24 4.83 -29.33
C ASN A 434 7.43 3.47 -30.03
N GLU A 435 6.38 2.67 -30.17
CA GLU A 435 6.43 1.41 -30.94
C GLU A 435 6.73 1.67 -32.42
N VAL A 436 6.05 2.65 -33.00
CA VAL A 436 6.34 3.06 -34.39
C VAL A 436 7.79 3.53 -34.57
N LYS A 437 8.36 4.23 -33.56
CA LYS A 437 9.79 4.64 -33.62
C LYS A 437 10.77 3.47 -33.68
N LYS A 438 10.42 2.33 -33.06
CA LYS A 438 11.28 1.12 -33.02
C LYS A 438 11.26 0.35 -34.35
N LEU A 439 10.25 0.53 -35.20
CA LEU A 439 10.15 -0.13 -36.48
C LEU A 439 11.27 0.32 -37.44
N ASP A 440 11.75 -0.57 -38.28
CA ASP A 440 12.65 -0.22 -39.37
C ASP A 440 11.92 0.62 -40.46
N PRO A 441 12.67 1.25 -41.39
CA PRO A 441 12.06 2.13 -42.40
C PRO A 441 11.05 1.43 -43.37
N ALA A 442 11.19 0.11 -43.60
CA ALA A 442 10.29 -0.64 -44.47
C ALA A 442 8.97 -0.91 -43.75
N ALA A 443 9.03 -1.41 -42.51
CA ALA A 443 7.86 -1.64 -41.68
C ALA A 443 7.08 -0.34 -41.37
N LYS A 444 7.78 0.80 -41.21
CA LYS A 444 7.12 2.11 -41.06
C LYS A 444 6.30 2.50 -42.32
N ARG A 445 6.80 2.22 -43.50
CA ARG A 445 6.09 2.52 -44.74
C ARG A 445 4.87 1.63 -44.92
N GLU A 446 5.02 0.33 -44.65
CA GLU A 446 3.93 -0.64 -44.72
C GLU A 446 2.80 -0.25 -43.75
N LEU A 447 3.14 0.09 -42.49
CA LEU A 447 2.18 0.57 -41.48
C LEU A 447 1.46 1.84 -41.96
N ALA A 448 2.20 2.79 -42.53
CA ALA A 448 1.61 4.03 -43.04
C ALA A 448 0.61 3.76 -44.19
N GLU A 449 0.90 2.84 -45.11
CA GLU A 449 -0.01 2.45 -46.17
C GLU A 449 -1.27 1.78 -45.61
N GLN A 450 -1.13 0.89 -44.62
CA GLN A 450 -2.27 0.25 -43.94
C GLN A 450 -3.18 1.27 -43.25
N LEU A 451 -2.58 2.22 -42.50
CA LEU A 451 -3.34 3.28 -41.80
C LEU A 451 -4.08 4.21 -42.80
N MET A 452 -3.46 4.54 -43.90
CA MET A 452 -4.12 5.36 -44.95
C MET A 452 -5.32 4.60 -45.58
N THR A 453 -5.15 3.34 -45.88
CA THR A 453 -6.23 2.50 -46.41
C THR A 453 -7.40 2.40 -45.45
N GLN A 454 -7.10 2.20 -44.16
CA GLN A 454 -8.12 2.13 -43.12
C GLN A 454 -8.84 3.47 -42.92
N ALA A 455 -8.12 4.60 -42.98
CA ALA A 455 -8.73 5.92 -42.92
C ALA A 455 -9.72 6.17 -44.06
N ASP A 456 -9.34 5.80 -45.32
CA ASP A 456 -10.21 5.91 -46.46
C ASP A 456 -11.47 5.04 -46.35
N GLU A 457 -11.34 3.83 -45.79
CA GLU A 457 -12.48 2.94 -45.51
C GLU A 457 -13.42 3.53 -44.45
N ASP A 458 -12.89 4.12 -43.41
CA ASP A 458 -13.66 4.73 -42.34
C ASP A 458 -14.38 6.02 -42.79
N GLU A 459 -13.76 6.80 -43.68
CA GLU A 459 -14.42 7.93 -44.34
C GLU A 459 -15.55 7.45 -45.26
N ALA A 460 -15.32 6.41 -46.00
CA ALA A 460 -16.36 5.81 -46.85
C ALA A 460 -17.57 5.27 -46.07
N LYS A 461 -17.31 4.64 -44.90
CA LYS A 461 -18.38 4.20 -43.96
C LYS A 461 -19.19 5.37 -43.40
N LYS A 462 -18.52 6.47 -43.03
CA LYS A 462 -19.18 7.69 -42.51
C LYS A 462 -20.01 8.43 -43.57
N ALA A 463 -19.64 8.31 -44.85
CA ALA A 463 -20.37 8.90 -45.97
C ALA A 463 -21.63 8.11 -46.38
N GLN A 464 -21.85 6.89 -45.88
CA GLN A 464 -23.08 6.14 -46.12
C GLN A 464 -24.20 6.68 -45.21
N PRO A 465 -25.34 7.13 -45.74
CA PRO A 465 -26.45 7.58 -44.92
C PRO A 465 -26.98 6.42 -44.08
N ALA A 466 -27.21 6.71 -42.80
CA ALA A 466 -27.80 5.77 -41.84
C ALA A 466 -29.08 5.21 -42.46
N LYS A 467 -29.12 3.90 -42.70
CA LYS A 467 -30.34 3.23 -43.10
C LYS A 467 -31.37 3.39 -41.99
N ALA A 468 -32.44 4.08 -42.32
CA ALA A 468 -33.58 4.35 -41.45
C ALA A 468 -34.29 3.05 -41.02
#